data_5ab50635e8dadae52c8c599841dfdb27
#
_entry.id   5ab50635e8dadae52c8c599841dfdb27
#
_cell.length_a   1.000
_cell.length_b   1.000
_cell.length_c   1.000
_cell.angle_alpha   90.00
_cell.angle_beta   90.00
_cell.angle_gamma   90.00
#
_symmetry.space_group_name_H-M   'P 1'
#
loop_
_entity.id
_entity.type
_entity.pdbx_description
1 polymer ?
#
loop_
_entity_poly.entity_id
_entity_poly.type
_entity_poly.pdbx_seq_one_letter_code
_entity_poly.pdbx_strand_id
1 'polypeptide(L)'
;MASTSAKGARIPSLIRERPLVEDRLSLEVNDLEVQVLTGIYSEETHLPQPLRISVRVDLAARDWFTPDTPLSASKNYMDLKRAMSVALPQGQHFVLIEAIADHIADTLFVQDKRVTRVETKIVKLAIAEADEEIGITMVRHRR
;
A
#
# COMPACT_ATOMS: atom_id res chain seq x y z
N MET A 1 23.82 -0.33 30.11
CA MET A 1 24.47 -0.53 29.66
C MET A 1 25.21 -0.75 29.16
N ALA A 2 25.11 -0.94 29.62
CA ALA A 2 25.86 -1.26 29.26
C ALA A 2 26.45 -1.20 28.77
N SER A 3 26.63 -1.35 29.17
CA SER A 3 27.44 -1.35 28.86
C SER A 3 28.15 -1.19 28.50
N THR A 4 28.40 -1.40 28.79
CA THR A 4 29.30 -1.37 28.55
C THR A 4 30.08 -1.48 28.12
N SER A 5 30.34 -1.91 28.42
CA SER A 5 31.21 -2.10 28.12
C SER A 5 31.81 -2.43 27.68
N ALA A 6 32.07 -2.75 27.87
CA ALA A 6 32.73 -3.04 27.45
C ALA A 6 33.07 -3.61 26.98
N LYS A 7 33.20 -3.79 27.15
CA LYS A 7 33.40 -4.44 26.57
C LYS A 7 33.12 -4.79 25.59
N GLY A 8 32.90 -4.69 25.54
CA GLY A 8 32.51 -5.22 24.60
C GLY A 8 32.16 -5.05 23.57
N ALA A 9 32.27 -5.22 23.13
CA ALA A 9 31.82 -4.63 21.97
C ALA A 9 31.24 -5.55 20.97
N ARG A 10 31.26 -6.79 21.12
CA ARG A 10 30.72 -7.64 20.07
C ARG A 10 29.27 -7.92 20.23
N ILE A 11 28.83 -7.99 21.45
CA ILE A 11 27.41 -8.25 21.71
C ILE A 11 26.54 -7.10 21.20
N PRO A 12 26.95 -5.85 21.39
CA PRO A 12 26.19 -4.74 20.78
C PRO A 12 26.04 -4.84 19.29
N SER A 13 27.06 -5.35 18.58
CA SER A 13 26.94 -5.56 17.14
C SER A 13 25.88 -6.59 16.81
N LEU A 14 25.82 -7.66 17.54
CA LEU A 14 24.80 -8.68 17.30
C LEU A 14 23.41 -8.14 17.56
N ILE A 15 23.27 -7.32 18.59
CA ILE A 15 21.97 -6.71 18.88
C ILE A 15 21.54 -5.82 17.74
N ARG A 16 22.45 -5.03 17.17
CA ARG A 16 22.11 -4.15 16.06
C ARG A 16 21.77 -4.93 14.80
N GLU A 17 22.26 -6.13 14.65
CA GLU A 17 21.94 -6.96 13.49
C GLU A 17 20.56 -7.58 13.56
N ARG A 18 19.95 -7.60 14.73
CA ARG A 18 18.58 -8.06 14.85
C ARG A 18 17.64 -7.03 14.24
N PRO A 19 16.61 -7.49 13.53
CA PRO A 19 15.56 -6.57 13.13
C PRO A 19 14.96 -5.93 14.37
N LEU A 20 14.80 -4.63 14.34
CA LEU A 20 14.07 -3.93 15.38
C LEU A 20 12.59 -4.24 15.22
N VAL A 21 11.96 -4.57 16.33
CA VAL A 21 10.51 -4.72 16.36
C VAL A 21 9.95 -3.35 16.67
N GLU A 22 9.24 -2.79 15.70
CA GLU A 22 8.65 -1.47 15.81
C GLU A 22 7.15 -1.60 15.85
N ASP A 23 6.52 -0.77 16.64
CA ASP A 23 5.07 -0.64 16.58
C ASP A 23 4.71 0.01 15.27
N ARG A 24 3.69 -0.50 14.62
CA ARG A 24 3.21 0.01 13.35
C ARG A 24 1.71 0.07 13.35
N LEU A 25 1.22 1.05 12.62
CA LEU A 25 -0.20 1.16 12.30
C LEU A 25 -0.34 1.01 10.80
N SER A 26 -1.18 0.09 10.38
CA SER A 26 -1.53 -0.05 8.97
C SER A 26 -3.00 0.25 8.80
N LEU A 27 -3.31 1.13 7.84
CA LEU A 27 -4.68 1.34 7.40
C LEU A 27 -4.87 0.57 6.10
N GLU A 28 -6.06 0.02 5.90
CA GLU A 28 -6.29 -0.76 4.70
C GLU A 28 -7.73 -0.64 4.22
N VAL A 29 -7.88 -0.70 2.91
CA VAL A 29 -9.16 -0.91 2.24
C VAL A 29 -8.96 -2.12 1.35
N ASN A 30 -9.80 -3.13 1.53
CA ASN A 30 -9.64 -4.42 0.84
C ASN A 30 -10.78 -4.67 -0.11
N ASP A 31 -10.45 -5.25 -1.26
CA ASP A 31 -11.41 -5.84 -2.19
C ASP A 31 -12.38 -4.81 -2.78
N LEU A 32 -11.89 -3.62 -3.08
CA LEU A 32 -12.69 -2.61 -3.78
C LEU A 32 -12.69 -2.92 -5.27
N GLU A 33 -13.86 -3.10 -5.85
CA GLU A 33 -13.96 -3.31 -7.30
C GLU A 33 -14.04 -1.96 -8.00
N VAL A 34 -13.18 -1.78 -9.02
CA VAL A 34 -13.17 -0.59 -9.87
C VAL A 34 -13.06 -1.00 -11.33
N GLN A 35 -13.55 -0.14 -12.21
CA GLN A 35 -13.47 -0.35 -13.65
C GLN A 35 -12.38 0.55 -14.20
N VAL A 36 -11.38 -0.02 -14.88
CA VAL A 36 -10.24 0.72 -15.40
C VAL A 36 -9.90 0.25 -16.80
N LEU A 37 -9.58 1.19 -17.69
CA LEU A 37 -9.07 0.85 -19.01
C LEU A 37 -7.65 0.33 -18.86
N THR A 38 -7.47 -0.96 -19.08
CA THR A 38 -6.16 -1.60 -18.92
C THR A 38 -6.07 -2.85 -19.76
N GLY A 39 -4.84 -3.24 -20.11
CA GLY A 39 -4.55 -4.47 -20.79
C GLY A 39 -3.73 -4.26 -22.05
N ILE A 40 -3.05 -5.33 -22.48
CA ILE A 40 -2.19 -5.34 -23.67
C ILE A 40 -2.89 -5.97 -24.88
N TYR A 41 -3.97 -6.72 -24.65
CA TYR A 41 -4.68 -7.41 -25.73
C TYR A 41 -5.74 -6.49 -26.31
N SER A 42 -5.99 -6.65 -27.62
CA SER A 42 -6.89 -5.77 -28.35
C SER A 42 -8.31 -5.77 -27.77
N GLU A 43 -8.78 -6.91 -27.30
CA GLU A 43 -10.11 -6.99 -26.70
C GLU A 43 -10.19 -6.29 -25.35
N GLU A 44 -9.06 -5.96 -24.73
CA GLU A 44 -9.01 -5.24 -23.46
C GLU A 44 -8.93 -3.73 -23.62
N THR A 45 -8.66 -3.23 -24.83
CA THR A 45 -8.30 -1.81 -24.99
C THR A 45 -9.49 -0.88 -25.12
N HIS A 46 -10.70 -1.41 -25.35
CA HIS A 46 -11.88 -0.59 -25.67
C HIS A 46 -12.86 -0.44 -24.52
N LEU A 47 -12.84 -1.37 -23.59
CA LEU A 47 -13.80 -1.38 -22.49
C LEU A 47 -13.05 -1.43 -21.15
N PRO A 48 -13.57 -0.73 -20.14
CA PRO A 48 -12.99 -0.86 -18.81
C PRO A 48 -13.02 -2.30 -18.33
N GLN A 49 -11.97 -2.68 -17.61
CA GLN A 49 -11.84 -4.01 -17.04
C GLN A 49 -12.16 -3.95 -15.56
N PRO A 50 -12.89 -4.93 -15.03
CA PRO A 50 -13.13 -4.98 -13.58
C PRO A 50 -11.85 -5.44 -12.86
N LEU A 51 -11.44 -4.64 -11.92
CA LEU A 51 -10.29 -4.93 -11.07
C LEU A 51 -10.75 -4.95 -9.62
N ARG A 52 -10.17 -5.83 -8.82
CA ARG A 52 -10.36 -5.79 -7.38
C ARG A 52 -9.07 -5.33 -6.74
N ILE A 53 -9.14 -4.20 -6.06
CA ILE A 53 -7.95 -3.52 -5.54
C ILE A 53 -8.01 -3.51 -4.02
N SER A 54 -6.87 -3.83 -3.41
CA SER A 54 -6.68 -3.73 -1.96
C SER A 54 -5.43 -2.91 -1.73
N VAL A 55 -5.50 -1.98 -0.77
CA VAL A 55 -4.38 -1.10 -0.45
C VAL A 55 -4.17 -1.08 1.05
N ARG A 56 -2.91 -1.17 1.45
CA ARG A 56 -2.48 -1.02 2.82
C ARG A 56 -1.38 0.02 2.89
N VAL A 57 -1.53 0.99 3.80
CA VAL A 57 -0.50 1.98 4.05
C VAL A 57 0.01 1.83 5.48
N ASP A 58 1.31 1.99 5.66
CA ASP A 58 1.93 1.97 6.98
C ASP A 58 2.25 3.38 7.42
N LEU A 59 1.90 3.67 8.67
CA LEU A 59 2.27 4.89 9.36
C LEU A 59 3.09 4.50 10.59
N ALA A 60 3.96 5.40 11.05
CA ALA A 60 4.55 5.23 12.37
C ALA A 60 3.43 5.30 13.39
N ALA A 61 3.31 4.28 14.24
CA ALA A 61 2.32 4.29 15.29
C ALA A 61 2.74 5.29 16.36
N ARG A 62 1.77 6.01 16.92
CA ARG A 62 2.04 6.78 18.12
C ARG A 62 2.06 5.82 19.32
N ASP A 63 2.50 6.32 20.47
CA ASP A 63 2.69 5.47 21.65
C ASP A 63 1.38 4.79 22.07
N TRP A 64 0.31 5.54 22.20
CA TRP A 64 -0.97 5.01 22.66
C TRP A 64 -2.13 5.78 22.05
N PHE A 65 -3.23 5.07 21.86
CA PHE A 65 -4.51 5.66 21.49
C PHE A 65 -5.45 5.56 22.68
N THR A 66 -6.21 6.62 22.91
CA THR A 66 -7.22 6.68 23.98
C THR A 66 -8.58 6.90 23.35
N PRO A 67 -9.68 6.73 24.10
CA PRO A 67 -11.01 6.90 23.51
C PRO A 67 -11.26 8.27 22.85
N ASP A 68 -10.55 9.30 23.30
CA ASP A 68 -10.72 10.66 22.77
C ASP A 68 -9.59 11.10 21.85
N THR A 69 -8.71 10.17 21.44
CA THR A 69 -7.67 10.50 20.48
C THR A 69 -8.30 10.94 19.16
N PRO A 70 -7.91 12.11 18.61
CA PRO A 70 -8.54 12.61 17.39
C PRO A 70 -8.01 11.90 16.14
N LEU A 71 -8.76 12.01 15.04
CA LEU A 71 -8.40 11.40 13.77
C LEU A 71 -7.03 11.89 13.28
N SER A 72 -6.64 13.13 13.60
CA SER A 72 -5.34 13.67 13.19
C SER A 72 -4.15 12.85 13.69
N ALA A 73 -4.33 12.05 14.74
CA ALA A 73 -3.30 11.15 15.23
C ALA A 73 -3.15 9.89 14.36
N SER A 74 -4.12 9.64 13.50
CA SER A 74 -4.09 8.56 12.54
C SER A 74 -4.26 9.15 11.14
N LYS A 75 -5.00 8.47 10.28
CA LYS A 75 -5.27 8.91 8.92
C LYS A 75 -6.69 8.51 8.56
N ASN A 76 -7.35 9.33 7.76
CA ASN A 76 -8.66 8.97 7.25
C ASN A 76 -8.50 7.88 6.19
N TYR A 77 -9.01 6.68 6.48
CA TYR A 77 -8.92 5.57 5.52
C TYR A 77 -9.71 5.83 4.24
N MET A 78 -10.64 6.79 4.24
CA MET A 78 -11.33 7.19 3.00
C MET A 78 -10.37 7.81 1.99
N ASP A 79 -9.22 8.33 2.43
CA ASP A 79 -8.17 8.79 1.50
C ASP A 79 -7.64 7.63 0.65
N LEU A 80 -7.54 6.43 1.26
CA LEU A 80 -7.13 5.24 0.51
C LEU A 80 -8.17 4.90 -0.54
N LYS A 81 -9.45 4.91 -0.14
CA LYS A 81 -10.51 4.57 -1.07
C LYS A 81 -10.55 5.53 -2.26
N ARG A 82 -10.33 6.82 -2.02
CA ARG A 82 -10.28 7.81 -3.09
C ARG A 82 -9.10 7.57 -4.03
N ALA A 83 -7.93 7.25 -3.48
CA ALA A 83 -6.75 6.96 -4.28
C ALA A 83 -6.97 5.74 -5.18
N MET A 84 -7.76 4.79 -4.72
CA MET A 84 -8.05 3.55 -5.43
C MET A 84 -9.16 3.72 -6.48
N SER A 85 -9.87 4.82 -6.50
CA SER A 85 -11.05 4.99 -7.33
C SER A 85 -11.09 6.36 -8.00
N VAL A 86 -11.65 7.38 -7.34
CA VAL A 86 -11.90 8.68 -7.99
C VAL A 86 -10.62 9.42 -8.36
N ALA A 87 -9.50 9.14 -7.70
CA ALA A 87 -8.24 9.76 -8.05
C ALA A 87 -7.55 9.09 -9.24
N LEU A 88 -8.04 7.95 -9.69
CA LEU A 88 -7.53 7.35 -10.93
C LEU A 88 -8.01 8.20 -12.11
N PRO A 89 -7.11 8.50 -13.06
CA PRO A 89 -7.50 9.37 -14.17
C PRO A 89 -8.52 8.68 -15.07
N GLN A 90 -9.61 9.40 -15.33
CA GLN A 90 -10.69 8.91 -16.18
C GLN A 90 -10.21 8.86 -17.64
N GLY A 91 -10.58 7.78 -18.33
CA GLY A 91 -10.24 7.64 -19.73
C GLY A 91 -8.78 7.33 -20.04
N GLN A 92 -7.94 7.27 -19.01
CA GLN A 92 -6.55 6.90 -19.20
C GLN A 92 -6.44 5.39 -19.35
N HIS A 93 -5.84 4.92 -20.44
CA HIS A 93 -5.53 3.51 -20.61
C HIS A 93 -4.20 3.18 -19.94
N PHE A 94 -4.21 2.18 -19.08
CA PHE A 94 -2.99 1.66 -18.44
C PHE A 94 -2.65 0.34 -19.13
N VAL A 95 -1.50 0.26 -19.76
CA VAL A 95 -1.08 -0.98 -20.44
C VAL A 95 -0.93 -2.10 -19.41
N LEU A 96 -0.32 -1.79 -18.27
CA LEU A 96 -0.09 -2.76 -17.19
C LEU A 96 -0.79 -2.31 -15.92
N ILE A 97 -1.33 -3.26 -15.16
CA ILE A 97 -1.91 -2.95 -13.85
C ILE A 97 -0.85 -2.48 -12.85
N GLU A 98 0.42 -2.79 -13.09
CA GLU A 98 1.53 -2.27 -12.29
C GLU A 98 1.56 -0.74 -12.30
N ALA A 99 1.22 -0.13 -13.43
CA ALA A 99 1.17 1.33 -13.51
C ALA A 99 0.02 1.90 -12.68
N ILE A 100 -1.08 1.17 -12.56
CA ILE A 100 -2.18 1.56 -11.68
C ILE A 100 -1.69 1.53 -10.23
N ALA A 101 -0.99 0.47 -9.85
CA ALA A 101 -0.45 0.35 -8.49
C ALA A 101 0.51 1.50 -8.17
N ASP A 102 1.38 1.88 -9.09
CA ASP A 102 2.29 3.00 -8.90
C ASP A 102 1.54 4.33 -8.80
N HIS A 103 0.50 4.51 -9.60
CA HIS A 103 -0.31 5.73 -9.50
C HIS A 103 -0.96 5.86 -8.12
N ILE A 104 -1.51 4.76 -7.61
CA ILE A 104 -2.12 4.74 -6.28
C ILE A 104 -1.07 5.05 -5.21
N ALA A 105 0.10 4.40 -5.28
CA ALA A 105 1.17 4.63 -4.31
C ALA A 105 1.63 6.08 -4.32
N ASP A 106 1.87 6.64 -5.50
CA ASP A 106 2.31 8.03 -5.63
C ASP A 106 1.28 9.00 -5.06
N THR A 107 0.00 8.76 -5.34
CA THR A 107 -1.09 9.58 -4.81
C THR A 107 -1.04 9.59 -3.28
N LEU A 108 -0.90 8.43 -2.66
CA LEU A 108 -0.90 8.31 -1.20
C LEU A 108 0.36 8.91 -0.57
N PHE A 109 1.51 8.77 -1.21
CA PHE A 109 2.73 9.38 -0.71
C PHE A 109 2.69 10.91 -0.79
N VAL A 110 2.11 11.45 -1.86
CA VAL A 110 1.99 12.91 -2.02
C VAL A 110 1.00 13.48 -1.02
N GLN A 111 -0.10 12.77 -0.76
CA GLN A 111 -1.14 13.25 0.15
C GLN A 111 -0.67 13.38 1.59
N ASP A 112 0.20 12.49 2.06
CA ASP A 112 0.52 12.42 3.48
C ASP A 112 1.96 11.96 3.68
N LYS A 113 2.78 12.88 4.21
CA LYS A 113 4.20 12.60 4.43
C LYS A 113 4.45 11.52 5.47
N ARG A 114 3.46 11.19 6.29
CA ARG A 114 3.59 10.17 7.33
C ARG A 114 3.52 8.76 6.78
N VAL A 115 3.00 8.59 5.56
CA VAL A 115 2.94 7.28 4.92
C VAL A 115 4.35 6.84 4.56
N THR A 116 4.78 5.70 5.09
CA THR A 116 6.13 5.19 4.88
C THR A 116 6.18 4.06 3.85
N ARG A 117 5.06 3.35 3.68
CA ARG A 117 5.01 2.18 2.81
C ARG A 117 3.58 2.04 2.28
N VAL A 118 3.48 1.69 1.01
CA VAL A 118 2.19 1.40 0.36
C VAL A 118 2.27 0.01 -0.27
N GLU A 119 1.35 -0.85 0.11
CA GLU A 119 1.18 -2.17 -0.50
C GLU A 119 -0.12 -2.17 -1.28
N THR A 120 -0.06 -2.53 -2.55
CA THR A 120 -1.22 -2.56 -3.43
C THR A 120 -1.35 -3.94 -4.05
N LYS A 121 -2.53 -4.55 -3.91
CA LYS A 121 -2.86 -5.81 -4.58
C LYS A 121 -3.94 -5.51 -5.61
N ILE A 122 -3.72 -5.95 -6.85
CA ILE A 122 -4.70 -5.78 -7.93
C ILE A 122 -4.96 -7.13 -8.57
N VAL A 123 -6.24 -7.51 -8.60
CA VAL A 123 -6.70 -8.75 -9.20
C VAL A 123 -7.51 -8.41 -10.45
N LYS A 124 -7.18 -9.04 -11.58
CA LYS A 124 -7.93 -8.90 -12.84
C LYS A 124 -9.07 -9.90 -12.82
N LEU A 125 -10.29 -9.41 -12.67
CA LEU A 125 -11.44 -10.29 -12.47
C LEU A 125 -11.93 -10.95 -13.75
N ALA A 126 -11.68 -10.33 -14.91
CA ALA A 126 -12.25 -10.79 -16.18
C ALA A 126 -11.50 -11.96 -16.80
N ILE A 127 -10.29 -12.27 -16.35
CA ILE A 127 -9.43 -13.26 -17.04
C ILE A 127 -9.33 -14.59 -16.32
N ALA A 128 -9.88 -14.71 -15.12
CA ALA A 128 -9.90 -15.98 -14.40
C ALA A 128 -10.79 -16.98 -15.14
N GLU A 129 -10.33 -18.22 -15.25
CA GLU A 129 -11.08 -19.29 -15.90
C GLU A 129 -11.69 -20.25 -14.91
N ALA A 130 -11.24 -20.19 -13.65
CA ALA A 130 -11.76 -21.01 -12.57
C ALA A 130 -11.81 -20.14 -11.31
N ASP A 131 -11.37 -20.67 -10.19
CA ASP A 131 -11.38 -19.93 -8.93
C ASP A 131 -10.05 -19.21 -8.64
N GLU A 132 -9.14 -19.22 -9.59
CA GLU A 132 -7.84 -18.58 -9.37
C GLU A 132 -7.97 -17.06 -9.38
N GLU A 133 -7.12 -16.40 -8.60
CA GLU A 133 -6.94 -14.95 -8.65
C GLU A 133 -5.68 -14.65 -9.45
N ILE A 134 -5.82 -13.80 -10.44
CA ILE A 134 -4.71 -13.42 -11.31
C ILE A 134 -4.46 -11.93 -11.13
N GLY A 135 -3.25 -11.57 -10.74
CA GLY A 135 -2.94 -10.17 -10.51
C GLY A 135 -1.54 -9.98 -9.94
N ILE A 136 -1.36 -8.85 -9.28
CA ILE A 136 -0.07 -8.46 -8.71
C ILE A 136 -0.22 -8.00 -7.26
N THR A 137 0.88 -8.06 -6.53
CA THR A 137 1.06 -7.33 -5.28
C THR A 137 2.33 -6.53 -5.41
N MET A 138 2.25 -5.22 -5.15
CA MET A 138 3.39 -4.32 -5.24
C MET A 138 3.56 -3.60 -3.91
N VAL A 139 4.82 -3.51 -3.47
CA VAL A 139 5.17 -2.75 -2.28
C VAL A 139 6.10 -1.63 -2.70
N ARG A 140 5.77 -0.40 -2.31
CA ARG A 140 6.63 0.76 -2.50
C ARG A 140 6.92 1.40 -1.15
N HIS A 141 8.16 1.74 -0.94
CA HIS A 141 8.60 2.47 0.24
C HIS A 141 8.83 3.93 -0.14
N ARG A 142 8.62 4.84 0.83
CA ARG A 142 8.92 6.25 0.62
C ARG A 142 10.40 6.43 0.37
N ARG A 143 10.71 7.22 -0.64
CA ARG A 143 12.09 7.52 -1.03
C ARG A 143 12.51 8.92 -0.59
#